data_07caca60242beaeb7134388acfbf750b
#
_entry.id   07caca60242beaeb7134388acfbf750b
#
_cell.length_a   1.000
_cell.length_b   1.000
_cell.length_c   1.000
_cell.angle_alpha   90.00
_cell.angle_beta   90.00
_cell.angle_gamma   90.00
#
_symmetry.space_group_name_H-M   'P 1'
#
loop_
_entity.id
_entity.type
_entity.pdbx_description
1 polymer ?
#
loop_
_entity_poly.entity_id
_entity_poly.type
_entity_poly.pdbx_seq_one_letter_code
_entity_poly.pdbx_strand_id
1 'polypeptide(L)'
;MGAFTAIKIRLKTLCGNYTNQLERQLDFQQQSQRFLDRVQNDVNNFFKARSDDVYVKLQKAAELAASRDLEDASLLLTEVRRAFKATADFFYPSIAGKVICADGKERELGEDRYLNRLQEFLARRLPGSTSKHLLQAELDYLGKFLSRLNEMASKGVHASVTLAEAKQGLVGLYFFLFNVCQHLSQKP
;
A
#
# COMPACT_ATOMS: atom_id res chain seq x y z
N MET A 1 9.39 -12.48 58.95
CA MET A 1 8.47 -11.95 57.91
C MET A 1 7.60 -13.06 57.40
N GLY A 2 6.30 -12.96 57.57
CA GLY A 2 5.39 -14.10 57.34
C GLY A 2 5.16 -14.41 55.87
N ALA A 3 4.79 -15.65 55.59
CA ALA A 3 4.46 -16.20 54.24
C ALA A 3 3.43 -15.27 53.49
N PHE A 4 2.55 -14.62 54.21
CA PHE A 4 1.59 -13.69 53.65
C PHE A 4 2.22 -12.43 53.00
N THR A 5 3.27 -11.90 53.59
CA THR A 5 4.02 -10.76 53.04
C THR A 5 4.77 -11.15 51.75
N ALA A 6 5.34 -12.34 51.68
CA ALA A 6 5.99 -12.84 50.48
C ALA A 6 5.00 -13.05 49.33
N ILE A 7 3.81 -13.60 49.61
CA ILE A 7 2.71 -13.76 48.62
C ILE A 7 2.27 -12.40 48.08
N LYS A 8 2.06 -11.41 48.96
CA LYS A 8 1.64 -10.07 48.58
C LYS A 8 2.66 -9.38 47.67
N ILE A 9 3.95 -9.51 47.97
CA ILE A 9 5.02 -8.95 47.14
C ILE A 9 5.03 -9.64 45.77
N ARG A 10 4.93 -10.97 45.73
CA ARG A 10 4.91 -11.72 44.51
C ARG A 10 3.74 -11.39 43.60
N LEU A 11 2.54 -11.24 44.15
CA LEU A 11 1.34 -10.79 43.44
C LEU A 11 1.51 -9.36 42.88
N LYS A 12 2.02 -8.42 43.67
CA LYS A 12 2.32 -7.07 43.17
C LYS A 12 3.30 -7.08 42.01
N THR A 13 4.37 -7.87 42.10
CA THR A 13 5.36 -7.97 41.03
C THR A 13 4.77 -8.57 39.76
N LEU A 14 3.97 -9.63 39.87
CA LEU A 14 3.29 -10.25 38.73
C LEU A 14 2.29 -9.30 38.06
N CYS A 15 1.45 -8.62 38.85
CA CYS A 15 0.53 -7.63 38.32
C CYS A 15 1.27 -6.48 37.63
N GLY A 16 2.34 -5.94 38.25
CA GLY A 16 3.15 -4.89 37.65
C GLY A 16 3.80 -5.31 36.32
N ASN A 17 4.37 -6.52 36.27
CA ASN A 17 4.95 -7.04 35.04
C ASN A 17 3.90 -7.23 33.93
N TYR A 18 2.71 -7.72 34.29
CA TYR A 18 1.61 -7.90 33.33
C TYR A 18 1.11 -6.56 32.80
N THR A 19 0.93 -5.57 33.68
CA THR A 19 0.53 -4.22 33.29
C THR A 19 1.55 -3.59 32.34
N ASN A 20 2.84 -3.66 32.67
CA ASN A 20 3.90 -3.13 31.81
C ASN A 20 3.95 -3.84 30.44
N GLN A 21 3.67 -5.14 30.40
CA GLN A 21 3.60 -5.88 29.15
C GLN A 21 2.43 -5.44 28.29
N LEU A 22 1.24 -5.25 28.88
CA LEU A 22 0.07 -4.72 28.19
C LEU A 22 0.30 -3.30 27.67
N GLU A 23 0.89 -2.42 28.48
CA GLU A 23 1.21 -1.05 28.08
C GLU A 23 2.15 -1.06 26.86
N ARG A 24 3.22 -1.86 26.87
CA ARG A 24 4.13 -1.99 25.72
C ARG A 24 3.45 -2.51 24.48
N GLN A 25 2.52 -3.45 24.59
CA GLN A 25 1.75 -3.97 23.45
C GLN A 25 0.83 -2.90 22.88
N LEU A 26 0.13 -2.15 23.75
CA LEU A 26 -0.76 -1.06 23.34
C LEU A 26 0.02 0.08 22.67
N ASP A 27 1.16 0.47 23.23
CA ASP A 27 2.03 1.51 22.66
C ASP A 27 2.54 1.10 21.28
N PHE A 28 2.97 -0.16 21.13
CA PHE A 28 3.43 -0.67 19.83
C PHE A 28 2.30 -0.67 18.79
N GLN A 29 1.09 -1.10 19.16
CA GLN A 29 -0.05 -1.06 18.27
C GLN A 29 -0.43 0.38 17.87
N GLN A 30 -0.44 1.32 18.83
CA GLN A 30 -0.72 2.73 18.56
C GLN A 30 0.34 3.37 17.64
N GLN A 31 1.62 3.07 17.85
CA GLN A 31 2.69 3.59 17.00
C GLN A 31 2.59 3.06 15.57
N SER A 32 2.30 1.77 15.40
CA SER A 32 2.09 1.16 14.09
C SER A 32 0.89 1.77 13.37
N GLN A 33 -0.23 1.97 14.08
CA GLN A 33 -1.41 2.62 13.51
C GLN A 33 -1.11 4.07 13.10
N ARG A 34 -0.47 4.86 13.95
CA ARG A 34 -0.07 6.24 13.64
C ARG A 34 0.85 6.32 12.44
N PHE A 35 1.72 5.34 12.24
CA PHE A 35 2.59 5.29 11.07
C PHE A 35 1.79 5.05 9.77
N LEU A 36 0.86 4.09 9.77
CA LEU A 36 -0.01 3.83 8.63
C LEU A 36 -0.91 5.04 8.31
N ASP A 37 -1.48 5.66 9.35
CA ASP A 37 -2.29 6.87 9.19
C ASP A 37 -1.47 8.01 8.56
N ARG A 38 -0.20 8.17 8.95
CA ARG A 38 0.70 9.16 8.34
C ARG A 38 0.95 8.85 6.88
N VAL A 39 1.30 7.61 6.54
CA VAL A 39 1.50 7.18 5.15
C VAL A 39 0.28 7.51 4.30
N GLN A 40 -0.90 7.14 4.78
CA GLN A 40 -2.16 7.42 4.09
C GLN A 40 -2.42 8.92 3.93
N ASN A 41 -2.24 9.70 4.99
CA ASN A 41 -2.45 11.15 4.97
C ASN A 41 -1.48 11.87 4.04
N ASP A 42 -0.21 11.51 4.03
CA ASP A 42 0.80 12.13 3.16
C ASP A 42 0.49 11.87 1.68
N VAL A 43 0.12 10.63 1.32
CA VAL A 43 -0.29 10.26 -0.03
C VAL A 43 -1.57 10.99 -0.44
N ASN A 44 -2.57 10.99 0.43
CA ASN A 44 -3.84 11.67 0.16
C ASN A 44 -3.66 13.18 -0.03
N ASN A 45 -2.86 13.83 0.80
CA ASN A 45 -2.55 15.25 0.67
C ASN A 45 -1.79 15.57 -0.62
N PHE A 46 -0.86 14.70 -1.02
CA PHE A 46 -0.13 14.86 -2.28
C PHE A 46 -1.09 14.84 -3.47
N PHE A 47 -2.00 13.87 -3.54
CA PHE A 47 -2.92 13.74 -4.67
C PHE A 47 -4.10 14.72 -4.60
N LYS A 48 -4.63 15.03 -3.42
CA LYS A 48 -5.68 16.04 -3.26
C LYS A 48 -5.31 17.39 -3.90
N ALA A 49 -4.04 17.75 -3.88
CA ALA A 49 -3.54 18.98 -4.47
C ALA A 49 -3.20 18.87 -5.97
N ARG A 50 -3.15 17.65 -6.55
CA ARG A 50 -2.58 17.43 -7.90
C ARG A 50 -3.41 16.57 -8.83
N SER A 51 -4.23 15.67 -8.32
CA SER A 51 -5.06 14.75 -9.12
C SER A 51 -6.29 14.30 -8.33
N ASP A 52 -7.41 14.94 -8.58
CA ASP A 52 -8.68 14.58 -7.95
C ASP A 52 -9.09 13.14 -8.27
N ASP A 53 -8.81 12.67 -9.49
CA ASP A 53 -9.15 11.32 -9.92
C ASP A 53 -8.44 10.24 -9.10
N VAL A 54 -7.13 10.40 -8.83
CA VAL A 54 -6.38 9.48 -7.97
C VAL A 54 -6.88 9.57 -6.53
N TYR A 55 -7.06 10.81 -6.03
CA TYR A 55 -7.51 11.04 -4.66
C TYR A 55 -8.85 10.37 -4.37
N VAL A 56 -9.87 10.59 -5.22
CA VAL A 56 -11.20 10.02 -5.04
C VAL A 56 -11.18 8.48 -5.04
N LYS A 57 -10.41 7.87 -5.94
CA LYS A 57 -10.29 6.40 -5.99
C LYS A 57 -9.58 5.83 -4.75
N LEU A 58 -8.55 6.51 -4.24
CA LEU A 58 -7.88 6.11 -3.00
C LEU A 58 -8.82 6.22 -1.80
N GLN A 59 -9.62 7.30 -1.70
CA GLN A 59 -10.60 7.46 -0.63
C GLN A 59 -11.66 6.36 -0.68
N LYS A 60 -12.21 6.08 -1.85
CA LYS A 60 -13.20 5.02 -2.01
C LYS A 60 -12.64 3.63 -1.65
N ALA A 61 -11.40 3.34 -2.04
CA ALA A 61 -10.75 2.09 -1.64
C ALA A 61 -10.53 2.03 -0.11
N ALA A 62 -10.18 3.15 0.54
CA ALA A 62 -10.02 3.21 1.99
C ALA A 62 -11.35 3.02 2.73
N GLU A 63 -12.45 3.59 2.23
CA GLU A 63 -13.81 3.38 2.77
C GLU A 63 -14.22 1.90 2.70
N LEU A 64 -14.02 1.25 1.55
CA LEU A 64 -14.29 -0.19 1.40
C LEU A 64 -13.40 -1.04 2.30
N ALA A 65 -12.15 -0.64 2.51
CA ALA A 65 -11.24 -1.33 3.43
C ALA A 65 -11.66 -1.21 4.90
N ALA A 66 -12.39 -0.17 5.28
CA ALA A 66 -12.96 -0.02 6.63
C ALA A 66 -14.18 -0.92 6.86
N SER A 67 -14.81 -1.44 5.79
CA SER A 67 -15.93 -2.37 5.89
C SER A 67 -15.52 -3.70 6.55
N ARG A 68 -16.54 -4.39 7.08
CA ARG A 68 -16.43 -5.75 7.60
C ARG A 68 -17.16 -6.76 6.74
N ASP A 69 -17.79 -6.31 5.66
CA ASP A 69 -18.52 -7.15 4.74
C ASP A 69 -17.53 -7.89 3.82
N LEU A 70 -17.72 -9.21 3.70
CA LEU A 70 -16.89 -10.04 2.83
C LEU A 70 -17.17 -9.76 1.34
N GLU A 71 -18.37 -9.29 1.00
CA GLU A 71 -18.72 -8.93 -0.38
C GLU A 71 -17.92 -7.71 -0.85
N ASP A 72 -17.50 -6.85 0.06
CA ASP A 72 -16.68 -5.67 -0.26
C ASP A 72 -15.25 -6.01 -0.69
N ALA A 73 -14.76 -7.22 -0.49
CA ALA A 73 -13.41 -7.63 -0.90
C ALA A 73 -13.19 -7.47 -2.41
N SER A 74 -14.16 -7.90 -3.23
CA SER A 74 -14.08 -7.77 -4.69
C SER A 74 -14.18 -6.31 -5.15
N LEU A 75 -15.04 -5.52 -4.51
CA LEU A 75 -15.17 -4.09 -4.77
C LEU A 75 -13.90 -3.35 -4.40
N LEU A 76 -13.34 -3.65 -3.22
CA LEU A 76 -12.06 -3.08 -2.77
C LEU A 76 -10.93 -3.38 -3.76
N LEU A 77 -10.79 -4.63 -4.20
CA LEU A 77 -9.77 -4.99 -5.18
C LEU A 77 -9.94 -4.23 -6.50
N THR A 78 -11.19 -4.05 -6.93
CA THR A 78 -11.51 -3.26 -8.13
C THR A 78 -11.10 -1.80 -7.97
N GLU A 79 -11.40 -1.17 -6.82
CA GLU A 79 -11.02 0.23 -6.58
C GLU A 79 -9.50 0.38 -6.41
N VAL A 80 -8.80 -0.57 -5.80
CA VAL A 80 -7.32 -0.58 -5.74
C VAL A 80 -6.73 -0.58 -7.15
N ARG A 81 -7.25 -1.40 -8.06
CA ARG A 81 -6.80 -1.44 -9.46
C ARG A 81 -7.09 -0.13 -10.20
N ARG A 82 -8.28 0.45 -9.99
CA ARG A 82 -8.65 1.76 -10.55
C ARG A 82 -7.75 2.88 -10.05
N ALA A 83 -7.44 2.90 -8.75
CA ALA A 83 -6.50 3.84 -8.17
C ALA A 83 -5.10 3.68 -8.75
N PHE A 84 -4.66 2.43 -8.95
CA PHE A 84 -3.36 2.12 -9.55
C PHE A 84 -3.27 2.59 -11.02
N LYS A 85 -4.33 2.35 -11.82
CA LYS A 85 -4.42 2.83 -13.19
C LYS A 85 -4.43 4.36 -13.24
N ALA A 86 -5.25 5.02 -12.42
CA ALA A 86 -5.30 6.48 -12.34
C ALA A 86 -3.95 7.09 -11.92
N THR A 87 -3.23 6.43 -11.03
CA THR A 87 -1.84 6.82 -10.68
C THR A 87 -0.91 6.75 -11.89
N ALA A 88 -1.02 5.71 -12.70
CA ALA A 88 -0.24 5.61 -13.93
C ALA A 88 -0.63 6.69 -14.93
N ASP A 89 -1.92 6.99 -15.08
CA ASP A 89 -2.41 8.05 -15.95
C ASP A 89 -1.87 9.43 -15.52
N PHE A 90 -1.78 9.67 -14.23
CA PHE A 90 -1.23 10.90 -13.66
C PHE A 90 0.28 11.03 -13.88
N PHE A 91 1.06 10.00 -13.61
CA PHE A 91 2.53 10.07 -13.68
C PHE A 91 3.08 9.89 -15.09
N TYR A 92 2.44 9.06 -15.89
CA TYR A 92 2.86 8.75 -17.25
C TYR A 92 1.65 8.42 -18.14
N PRO A 93 1.13 9.38 -18.88
CA PRO A 93 -0.01 9.19 -19.77
C PRO A 93 0.20 8.04 -20.77
N SER A 94 -0.88 7.42 -21.19
CA SER A 94 -0.82 6.31 -22.16
C SER A 94 -0.29 6.77 -23.52
N ILE A 95 0.51 5.92 -24.15
CA ILE A 95 1.05 6.12 -25.50
C ILE A 95 0.65 4.92 -26.35
N ALA A 96 0.06 5.18 -27.50
CA ALA A 96 -0.31 4.11 -28.44
C ALA A 96 0.92 3.48 -29.08
N GLY A 97 0.86 2.17 -29.31
CA GLY A 97 1.91 1.40 -29.95
C GLY A 97 3.07 1.02 -29.01
N LYS A 98 4.16 0.58 -29.63
CA LYS A 98 5.38 0.19 -28.93
C LYS A 98 6.35 1.35 -28.88
N VAL A 99 6.99 1.54 -27.74
CA VAL A 99 7.91 2.65 -27.44
C VAL A 99 9.22 2.08 -26.91
N ILE A 100 10.34 2.65 -27.36
CA ILE A 100 11.65 2.35 -26.75
C ILE A 100 11.73 3.07 -25.42
N CYS A 101 11.76 2.30 -24.34
CA CYS A 101 11.80 2.77 -22.96
C CYS A 101 13.21 3.25 -22.56
N ALA A 102 13.31 3.93 -21.41
CA ALA A 102 14.56 4.49 -20.89
C ALA A 102 15.66 3.43 -20.63
N ASP A 103 15.29 2.16 -20.50
CA ASP A 103 16.23 1.03 -20.37
C ASP A 103 16.61 0.39 -21.73
N GLY A 104 16.23 1.02 -22.85
CA GLY A 104 16.48 0.55 -24.21
C GLY A 104 15.56 -0.58 -24.69
N LYS A 105 14.62 -1.05 -23.87
CA LYS A 105 13.68 -2.12 -24.26
C LYS A 105 12.41 -1.55 -24.88
N GLU A 106 11.92 -2.22 -25.90
CA GLU A 106 10.64 -1.91 -26.51
C GLU A 106 9.49 -2.46 -25.66
N ARG A 107 8.53 -1.58 -25.30
CA ARG A 107 7.34 -1.95 -24.53
C ARG A 107 6.09 -1.26 -25.04
N GLU A 108 4.95 -1.88 -24.82
CA GLU A 108 3.65 -1.24 -24.96
C GLU A 108 3.37 -0.40 -23.70
N LEU A 109 3.00 0.87 -23.93
CA LEU A 109 2.65 1.83 -22.88
C LEU A 109 1.19 2.30 -23.01
N GLY A 110 0.34 1.47 -23.61
CA GLY A 110 -1.08 1.72 -23.79
C GLY A 110 -1.86 1.81 -22.46
N GLU A 111 -3.13 2.08 -22.58
CA GLU A 111 -4.03 2.35 -21.45
C GLU A 111 -4.03 1.24 -20.38
N ASP A 112 -4.10 -0.03 -20.81
CA ASP A 112 -4.11 -1.18 -19.92
C ASP A 112 -2.73 -1.62 -19.44
N ARG A 113 -1.66 -0.97 -19.91
CA ARG A 113 -0.26 -1.25 -19.57
C ARG A 113 0.26 -0.35 -18.45
N TYR A 114 -0.58 -0.08 -17.45
CA TYR A 114 -0.28 0.86 -16.37
C TYR A 114 0.99 0.49 -15.58
N LEU A 115 1.32 -0.80 -15.40
CA LEU A 115 2.58 -1.22 -14.77
C LEU A 115 3.79 -0.81 -15.58
N ASN A 116 3.77 -1.05 -16.90
CA ASN A 116 4.87 -0.65 -17.79
C ASN A 116 5.06 0.87 -17.79
N ARG A 117 3.96 1.63 -17.74
CA ARG A 117 3.99 3.10 -17.65
C ARG A 117 4.63 3.60 -16.35
N LEU A 118 4.29 2.99 -15.22
CA LEU A 118 4.91 3.33 -13.94
C LEU A 118 6.39 2.93 -13.90
N GLN A 119 6.76 1.78 -14.47
CA GLN A 119 8.16 1.40 -14.61
C GLN A 119 8.94 2.41 -15.44
N GLU A 120 8.38 2.86 -16.57
CA GLU A 120 9.01 3.88 -17.42
C GLU A 120 9.12 5.24 -16.72
N PHE A 121 8.07 5.65 -15.99
CA PHE A 121 8.11 6.84 -15.14
C PHE A 121 9.27 6.78 -14.14
N LEU A 122 9.40 5.69 -13.38
CA LEU A 122 10.49 5.52 -12.41
C LEU A 122 11.85 5.53 -13.09
N ALA A 123 11.97 4.88 -14.28
CA ALA A 123 13.21 4.84 -15.03
C ALA A 123 13.67 6.23 -15.48
N ARG A 124 12.74 7.07 -15.93
CA ARG A 124 13.03 8.45 -16.39
C ARG A 124 13.24 9.44 -15.26
N ARG A 125 12.44 9.30 -14.19
CA ARG A 125 12.41 10.28 -13.09
C ARG A 125 13.54 10.11 -12.08
N LEU A 126 14.05 8.87 -11.95
CA LEU A 126 15.08 8.48 -10.97
C LEU A 126 16.32 7.87 -11.65
N PRO A 127 16.94 8.52 -12.64
CA PRO A 127 18.12 7.98 -13.30
C PRO A 127 19.29 7.90 -12.30
N GLY A 128 19.97 6.74 -12.27
CA GLY A 128 21.16 6.54 -11.43
C GLY A 128 20.93 6.45 -9.93
N SER A 129 19.69 6.48 -9.46
CA SER A 129 19.37 6.36 -8.04
C SER A 129 19.25 4.89 -7.60
N THR A 130 19.83 4.53 -6.45
CA THR A 130 19.62 3.22 -5.81
C THR A 130 18.14 3.02 -5.44
N SER A 131 17.44 4.09 -5.08
CA SER A 131 16.01 4.09 -4.79
C SER A 131 15.15 3.66 -5.98
N LYS A 132 15.60 3.90 -7.22
CA LYS A 132 14.93 3.43 -8.43
C LYS A 132 14.74 1.92 -8.42
N HIS A 133 15.80 1.16 -8.12
CA HIS A 133 15.74 -0.30 -8.11
C HIS A 133 14.82 -0.84 -7.02
N LEU A 134 14.81 -0.18 -5.85
CA LEU A 134 13.89 -0.53 -4.76
C LEU A 134 12.43 -0.28 -5.16
N LEU A 135 12.12 0.89 -5.71
CA LEU A 135 10.77 1.23 -6.19
C LEU A 135 10.32 0.33 -7.35
N GLN A 136 11.22 -0.04 -8.24
CA GLN A 136 10.90 -0.98 -9.31
C GLN A 136 10.58 -2.38 -8.76
N ALA A 137 11.34 -2.87 -7.78
CA ALA A 137 11.08 -4.15 -7.13
C ALA A 137 9.75 -4.15 -6.36
N GLU A 138 9.43 -3.05 -5.67
CA GLU A 138 8.16 -2.85 -4.97
C GLU A 138 6.98 -2.85 -5.97
N LEU A 139 7.12 -2.13 -7.08
CA LEU A 139 6.13 -2.08 -8.16
C LEU A 139 5.90 -3.45 -8.79
N ASP A 140 6.97 -4.20 -9.06
CA ASP A 140 6.91 -5.55 -9.65
C ASP A 140 6.21 -6.53 -8.69
N TYR A 141 6.54 -6.46 -7.40
CA TYR A 141 5.87 -7.27 -6.37
C TYR A 141 4.37 -6.95 -6.30
N LEU A 142 4.02 -5.68 -6.19
CA LEU A 142 2.64 -5.22 -6.10
C LEU A 142 1.84 -5.60 -7.35
N GLY A 143 2.44 -5.44 -8.54
CA GLY A 143 1.82 -5.83 -9.80
C GLY A 143 1.52 -7.32 -9.89
N LYS A 144 2.46 -8.17 -9.49
CA LYS A 144 2.27 -9.63 -9.43
C LYS A 144 1.21 -10.02 -8.41
N PHE A 145 1.24 -9.40 -7.24
CA PHE A 145 0.26 -9.64 -6.18
C PHE A 145 -1.16 -9.30 -6.65
N LEU A 146 -1.38 -8.12 -7.21
CA LEU A 146 -2.69 -7.70 -7.73
C LEU A 146 -3.15 -8.55 -8.92
N SER A 147 -2.24 -8.96 -9.80
CA SER A 147 -2.56 -9.88 -10.90
C SER A 147 -3.06 -11.22 -10.36
N ARG A 148 -2.38 -11.76 -9.35
CA ARG A 148 -2.78 -13.04 -8.73
C ARG A 148 -4.13 -12.94 -8.05
N LEU A 149 -4.41 -11.87 -7.31
CA LEU A 149 -5.73 -11.65 -6.70
C LEU A 149 -6.84 -11.56 -7.76
N ASN A 150 -6.55 -10.89 -8.88
CA ASN A 150 -7.50 -10.79 -9.98
C ASN A 150 -7.78 -12.14 -10.66
N GLU A 151 -6.77 -12.98 -10.84
CA GLU A 151 -6.94 -14.33 -11.35
C GLU A 151 -7.82 -15.18 -10.40
N MET A 152 -7.61 -15.06 -9.10
CA MET A 152 -8.41 -15.74 -8.09
C MET A 152 -9.87 -15.27 -8.14
N ALA A 153 -10.10 -13.96 -8.17
CA ALA A 153 -11.44 -13.36 -8.26
C ALA A 153 -12.17 -13.76 -9.56
N SER A 154 -11.43 -13.98 -10.65
CA SER A 154 -12.02 -14.32 -11.96
C SER A 154 -12.33 -15.81 -12.13
N LYS A 155 -11.71 -16.70 -11.36
CA LYS A 155 -11.86 -18.16 -11.50
C LYS A 155 -13.13 -18.75 -10.86
N GLY A 156 -13.95 -17.94 -10.17
CA GLY A 156 -15.25 -18.35 -9.62
C GLY A 156 -15.19 -19.50 -8.59
N VAL A 157 -16.15 -19.53 -7.69
CA VAL A 157 -16.62 -20.63 -6.79
C VAL A 157 -15.62 -21.27 -5.82
N HIS A 158 -14.30 -21.36 -6.07
CA HIS A 158 -13.38 -22.09 -5.17
C HIS A 158 -12.19 -21.31 -4.62
N ALA A 159 -12.02 -20.05 -5.04
CA ALA A 159 -10.95 -19.20 -4.53
C ALA A 159 -11.44 -17.74 -4.48
N SER A 160 -12.26 -17.43 -3.47
CA SER A 160 -12.66 -16.04 -3.21
C SER A 160 -11.48 -15.27 -2.62
N VAL A 161 -11.20 -14.09 -3.17
CA VAL A 161 -10.28 -13.14 -2.55
C VAL A 161 -10.84 -12.74 -1.20
N THR A 162 -10.05 -12.88 -0.16
CA THR A 162 -10.43 -12.47 1.19
C THR A 162 -10.31 -10.95 1.34
N LEU A 163 -11.10 -10.38 2.24
CA LEU A 163 -10.99 -8.96 2.59
C LEU A 163 -9.59 -8.59 3.09
N ALA A 164 -8.91 -9.50 3.79
CA ALA A 164 -7.53 -9.30 4.26
C ALA A 164 -6.54 -9.17 3.09
N GLU A 165 -6.65 -10.00 2.06
CA GLU A 165 -5.80 -9.93 0.87
C GLU A 165 -6.08 -8.65 0.05
N ALA A 166 -7.36 -8.26 -0.10
CA ALA A 166 -7.70 -7.01 -0.76
C ALA A 166 -7.15 -5.78 0.00
N LYS A 167 -7.26 -5.77 1.34
CA LYS A 167 -6.64 -4.75 2.21
C LYS A 167 -5.11 -4.72 2.07
N GLN A 168 -4.46 -5.88 1.97
CA GLN A 168 -3.02 -5.95 1.75
C GLN A 168 -2.63 -5.29 0.41
N GLY A 169 -3.44 -5.45 -0.64
CA GLY A 169 -3.25 -4.75 -1.92
C GLY A 169 -3.32 -3.23 -1.77
N LEU A 170 -4.28 -2.71 -1.00
CA LEU A 170 -4.40 -1.28 -0.72
C LEU A 170 -3.21 -0.75 0.08
N VAL A 171 -2.81 -1.45 1.13
CA VAL A 171 -1.64 -1.09 1.96
C VAL A 171 -0.38 -1.04 1.09
N GLY A 172 -0.15 -2.05 0.24
CA GLY A 172 0.97 -2.07 -0.70
C GLY A 172 0.95 -0.88 -1.65
N LEU A 173 -0.23 -0.51 -2.19
CA LEU A 173 -0.38 0.68 -3.03
C LEU A 173 -0.03 1.96 -2.28
N TYR A 174 -0.52 2.16 -1.06
CA TYR A 174 -0.18 3.34 -0.26
C TYR A 174 1.32 3.44 0.04
N PHE A 175 1.98 2.33 0.38
CA PHE A 175 3.43 2.33 0.61
C PHE A 175 4.22 2.67 -0.66
N PHE A 176 3.88 2.08 -1.78
CA PHE A 176 4.49 2.42 -3.06
C PHE A 176 4.33 3.92 -3.39
N LEU A 177 3.10 4.44 -3.27
CA LEU A 177 2.82 5.84 -3.54
C LEU A 177 3.54 6.78 -2.56
N PHE A 178 3.58 6.42 -1.28
CA PHE A 178 4.32 7.18 -0.27
C PHE A 178 5.80 7.31 -0.63
N ASN A 179 6.44 6.20 -0.98
CA ASN A 179 7.85 6.19 -1.39
C ASN A 179 8.08 7.03 -2.66
N VAL A 180 7.20 6.92 -3.66
CA VAL A 180 7.27 7.76 -4.86
C VAL A 180 7.10 9.25 -4.52
N CYS A 181 6.10 9.60 -3.72
CA CYS A 181 5.84 10.99 -3.34
C CYS A 181 7.01 11.59 -2.55
N GLN A 182 7.62 10.85 -1.63
CA GLN A 182 8.80 11.30 -0.88
C GLN A 182 9.96 11.65 -1.83
N HIS A 183 10.24 10.81 -2.82
CA HIS A 183 11.30 11.08 -3.80
C HIS A 183 10.99 12.27 -4.72
N LEU A 184 9.72 12.50 -5.04
CA LEU A 184 9.33 13.64 -5.85
C LEU A 184 9.39 14.96 -5.07
N SER A 185 9.17 14.92 -3.76
CA SER A 185 9.20 16.08 -2.87
C SER A 185 10.62 16.50 -2.46
N GLN A 186 11.60 15.59 -2.56
CA GLN A 186 13.00 15.84 -2.19
C GLN A 186 13.87 16.43 -3.32
N LYS A 187 13.36 16.49 -4.55
CA LYS A 187 14.08 17.16 -5.64
C LYS A 187 13.67 18.63 -5.68
N PRO A 188 14.63 19.55 -5.48
CA PRO A 188 14.43 20.98 -5.71
C PRO A 188 14.12 21.28 -7.16
#